data_ac4152d6a2a978926cd08f4f8371c332
#
_entry.id   ac4152d6a2a978926cd08f4f8371c332
#
_cell.length_a   1.000
_cell.length_b   1.000
_cell.length_c   1.000
_cell.angle_alpha   90.00
_cell.angle_beta   90.00
_cell.angle_gamma   90.00
#
_symmetry.space_group_name_H-M   'P 1'
#
loop_
_entity.id
_entity.type
_entity.pdbx_description
1 polymer ?
#
loop_
_entity_poly.entity_id
_entity_poly.type
_entity_poly.pdbx_seq_one_letter_code
_entity_poly.pdbx_strand_id
1 'polypeptide(L)'
;MVVLDVSLNELYKLLNKNLSEEELNEYLLNIKCELDEVNGNNAKIEVKDFNRIDLYSLTGIARELKGILNIETDIPKFEVKDSNYDLIVDKEILNIRPYIVGAIVKNIKLNEDRLRDLIQLQEKISQSFGRNRQKVAIGTHNFDLIKFPVYYKLTDPETRFIPLGFDKELSLREILENTEAGKKYSYILNKYNRYPILIDSDNNIISFPPIINSNKIGKLDINTKNIFIDVSGTDLEKILLALNVIVLTLKDFGGEICSINVIYPDKKIKTPELKVIKKEMDLNKIKKYLGIELDYNEIIKYLNRKRMYAKIENNKLIIEYLNYRNGILSEYDIIEEILISYGYNNLKPREIKIYTKGGLSKERKIMNNIRKIMVSMACTEIYTPILSNKDINSLLSDDREIIELINPASLSYNSIRIYLLTSFLQLLSENNELRFPAKIFELNRVSYIKNNKVIEDLDLLYIYSNYEVSVNNSLKVLKRLFKELKIDFDIRNSNHKFLIDGRQGDIFVNNENIGWIGEIDPNILEKLGIKYPLTGFEISIKELIKYIKYDI
;
A
#
# COMPACT_ATOMS: atom_id res chain seq x y z
N MET A 1 0.93 -5.83 1.67
CA MET A 1 0.11 -6.58 2.64
C MET A 1 1.02 -7.14 3.72
N VAL A 2 0.55 -7.28 4.96
CA VAL A 2 1.36 -7.82 6.07
C VAL A 2 0.93 -9.26 6.30
N VAL A 3 1.81 -10.19 5.96
CA VAL A 3 1.62 -11.62 6.17
C VAL A 3 2.50 -12.05 7.35
N LEU A 4 1.92 -12.83 8.27
CA LEU A 4 2.57 -13.35 9.47
C LEU A 4 2.72 -14.86 9.35
N ASP A 5 3.89 -15.35 9.71
CA ASP A 5 4.12 -16.77 9.93
C ASP A 5 3.82 -17.09 11.40
N VAL A 6 2.83 -17.92 11.68
CA VAL A 6 2.36 -18.20 13.03
C VAL A 6 2.37 -19.70 13.34
N SER A 7 2.62 -20.05 14.61
CA SER A 7 2.47 -21.42 15.12
C SER A 7 1.03 -21.64 15.60
N LEU A 8 0.29 -22.55 14.94
CA LEU A 8 -1.09 -22.88 15.34
C LEU A 8 -1.15 -23.47 16.75
N ASN A 9 -0.16 -24.27 17.14
CA ASN A 9 -0.10 -24.82 18.49
C ASN A 9 0.01 -23.73 19.56
N GLU A 10 0.85 -22.70 19.34
CA GLU A 10 0.95 -21.56 20.26
C GLU A 10 -0.34 -20.71 20.23
N LEU A 11 -0.98 -20.52 19.06
CA LEU A 11 -2.25 -19.82 18.95
C LEU A 11 -3.32 -20.53 19.79
N TYR A 12 -3.47 -21.85 19.62
CA TYR A 12 -4.47 -22.64 20.33
C TYR A 12 -4.20 -22.73 21.85
N LYS A 13 -2.93 -22.76 22.27
CA LYS A 13 -2.58 -22.62 23.68
C LYS A 13 -3.01 -21.27 24.26
N LEU A 14 -2.79 -20.17 23.53
CA LEU A 14 -3.21 -18.83 23.97
C LEU A 14 -4.73 -18.70 24.03
N LEU A 15 -5.45 -19.34 23.10
CA LEU A 15 -6.91 -19.37 23.07
C LEU A 15 -7.51 -20.35 24.10
N ASN A 16 -6.73 -21.31 24.58
CA ASN A 16 -7.20 -22.47 25.32
C ASN A 16 -8.35 -23.21 24.58
N LYS A 17 -8.28 -23.23 23.25
CA LYS A 17 -9.27 -23.82 22.35
C LYS A 17 -8.64 -24.19 21.01
N ASN A 18 -8.90 -25.40 20.52
CA ASN A 18 -8.57 -25.80 19.16
C ASN A 18 -9.72 -25.42 18.21
N LEU A 19 -9.37 -25.01 17.00
CA LEU A 19 -10.30 -24.66 15.94
C LEU A 19 -9.93 -25.46 14.68
N SER A 20 -10.92 -25.81 13.85
CA SER A 20 -10.63 -26.26 12.49
C SER A 20 -10.11 -25.11 11.65
N GLU A 21 -9.51 -25.40 10.48
CA GLU A 21 -9.01 -24.36 9.56
C GLU A 21 -10.16 -23.45 9.08
N GLU A 22 -11.33 -24.05 8.80
CA GLU A 22 -12.53 -23.32 8.38
C GLU A 22 -13.04 -22.39 9.48
N GLU A 23 -13.16 -22.90 10.72
CA GLU A 23 -13.54 -22.08 11.88
C GLU A 23 -12.53 -20.95 12.14
N LEU A 24 -11.23 -21.28 12.07
CA LEU A 24 -10.18 -20.27 12.28
C LEU A 24 -10.29 -19.16 11.25
N ASN A 25 -10.43 -19.49 9.96
CA ASN A 25 -10.56 -18.50 8.91
C ASN A 25 -11.82 -17.62 9.09
N GLU A 26 -12.97 -18.25 9.43
CA GLU A 26 -14.20 -17.50 9.71
C GLU A 26 -14.01 -16.48 10.84
N TYR A 27 -13.36 -16.88 11.95
CA TYR A 27 -13.11 -15.97 13.07
C TYR A 27 -12.04 -14.91 12.74
N LEU A 28 -11.02 -15.25 11.96
CA LEU A 28 -10.01 -14.28 11.50
C LEU A 28 -10.61 -13.16 10.67
N LEU A 29 -11.58 -13.45 9.79
CA LEU A 29 -12.30 -12.44 9.01
C LEU A 29 -13.00 -11.41 9.92
N ASN A 30 -13.47 -11.84 11.08
CA ASN A 30 -14.09 -10.96 12.08
C ASN A 30 -13.08 -10.02 12.78
N ILE A 31 -11.80 -10.20 12.60
CA ILE A 31 -10.75 -9.30 13.10
C ILE A 31 -9.91 -8.67 11.97
N LYS A 32 -10.45 -8.67 10.74
CA LYS A 32 -9.79 -8.14 9.53
C LYS A 32 -8.49 -8.88 9.19
N CYS A 33 -8.43 -10.17 9.47
CA CYS A 33 -7.35 -11.08 9.08
C CYS A 33 -7.92 -12.21 8.20
N GLU A 34 -7.05 -12.84 7.43
CA GLU A 34 -7.40 -13.97 6.56
C GLU A 34 -6.34 -15.06 6.67
N LEU A 35 -6.77 -16.32 6.68
CA LEU A 35 -5.89 -17.47 6.62
C LEU A 35 -5.46 -17.70 5.16
N ASP A 36 -4.18 -17.51 4.86
CA ASP A 36 -3.65 -17.61 3.49
C ASP A 36 -3.18 -19.04 3.18
N GLU A 37 -2.42 -19.65 4.10
CA GLU A 37 -1.82 -20.97 3.91
C GLU A 37 -1.68 -21.69 5.25
N VAL A 38 -1.92 -23.00 5.27
CA VAL A 38 -1.62 -23.88 6.41
C VAL A 38 -0.69 -24.99 5.97
N ASN A 39 0.40 -25.18 6.70
CA ASN A 39 1.36 -26.25 6.48
C ASN A 39 1.73 -26.89 7.82
N GLY A 40 0.99 -27.93 8.18
CA GLY A 40 1.11 -28.60 9.47
C GLY A 40 0.84 -27.68 10.65
N ASN A 41 1.85 -27.39 11.49
CA ASN A 41 1.73 -26.47 12.62
C ASN A 41 1.94 -25.00 12.25
N ASN A 42 2.42 -24.71 11.05
CA ASN A 42 2.69 -23.36 10.60
C ASN A 42 1.55 -22.86 9.72
N ALA A 43 1.10 -21.64 9.95
CA ALA A 43 0.12 -20.99 9.13
C ALA A 43 0.59 -19.59 8.71
N LYS A 44 0.15 -19.12 7.54
CA LYS A 44 0.28 -17.74 7.12
C LYS A 44 -1.04 -17.02 7.33
N ILE A 45 -0.99 -15.94 8.09
CA ILE A 45 -2.15 -15.09 8.34
C ILE A 45 -1.87 -13.72 7.76
N GLU A 46 -2.74 -13.29 6.84
CA GLU A 46 -2.69 -11.95 6.26
C GLU A 46 -3.51 -10.97 7.09
N VAL A 47 -2.87 -9.87 7.52
CA VAL A 47 -3.54 -8.75 8.19
C VAL A 47 -3.98 -7.76 7.12
N LYS A 48 -5.29 -7.58 6.94
CA LYS A 48 -5.88 -6.69 5.93
C LYS A 48 -5.91 -5.23 6.36
N ASP A 49 -5.95 -4.95 7.67
CA ASP A 49 -5.97 -3.59 8.22
C ASP A 49 -4.58 -3.15 8.67
N PHE A 50 -3.91 -2.35 7.84
CA PHE A 50 -2.55 -1.85 8.12
C PHE A 50 -2.45 -0.93 9.33
N ASN A 51 -3.56 -0.37 9.80
CA ASN A 51 -3.57 0.49 10.98
C ASN A 51 -3.57 -0.34 12.28
N ARG A 52 -4.00 -1.59 12.23
CA ARG A 52 -4.08 -2.51 13.37
C ARG A 52 -2.73 -3.21 13.61
N ILE A 53 -1.70 -2.42 13.99
CA ILE A 53 -0.36 -2.98 14.27
C ILE A 53 -0.33 -3.93 15.47
N ASP A 54 -1.32 -3.88 16.32
CA ASP A 54 -1.55 -4.85 17.41
C ASP A 54 -1.82 -6.26 16.90
N LEU A 55 -2.35 -6.40 15.67
CA LEU A 55 -2.57 -7.69 15.01
C LEU A 55 -1.32 -8.26 14.32
N TYR A 56 -0.18 -7.56 14.37
CA TYR A 56 1.07 -8.02 13.76
C TYR A 56 1.81 -9.06 14.60
N SER A 57 1.18 -9.60 15.62
CA SER A 57 1.68 -10.68 16.47
C SER A 57 0.63 -11.75 16.70
N LEU A 58 1.12 -12.95 16.98
CA LEU A 58 0.30 -14.08 17.39
C LEU A 58 -0.58 -13.75 18.62
N THR A 59 0.01 -13.04 19.61
CA THR A 59 -0.71 -12.67 20.83
C THR A 59 -1.78 -11.62 20.59
N GLY A 60 -1.53 -10.66 19.69
CA GLY A 60 -2.53 -9.67 19.29
C GLY A 60 -3.72 -10.31 18.60
N ILE A 61 -3.47 -11.23 17.66
CA ILE A 61 -4.51 -12.04 17.02
C ILE A 61 -5.28 -12.85 18.07
N ALA A 62 -4.58 -13.55 18.96
CA ALA A 62 -5.21 -14.34 20.02
C ALA A 62 -6.08 -13.48 20.94
N ARG A 63 -5.63 -12.28 21.31
CA ARG A 63 -6.35 -11.33 22.17
C ARG A 63 -7.68 -10.90 21.55
N GLU A 64 -7.68 -10.59 20.27
CA GLU A 64 -8.91 -10.22 19.56
C GLU A 64 -9.83 -11.44 19.34
N LEU A 65 -9.27 -12.60 18.96
CA LEU A 65 -10.03 -13.83 18.81
C LEU A 65 -10.71 -14.28 20.10
N LYS A 66 -10.09 -14.10 21.27
CA LYS A 66 -10.73 -14.36 22.56
C LYS A 66 -12.02 -13.58 22.74
N GLY A 67 -12.04 -12.32 22.28
CA GLY A 67 -13.26 -11.50 22.29
C GLY A 67 -14.33 -12.05 21.35
N ILE A 68 -13.97 -12.36 20.11
CA ILE A 68 -14.88 -12.92 19.10
C ILE A 68 -15.48 -14.27 19.58
N LEU A 69 -14.65 -15.10 20.19
CA LEU A 69 -15.03 -16.40 20.74
C LEU A 69 -15.81 -16.33 22.09
N ASN A 70 -16.01 -15.12 22.64
CA ASN A 70 -16.58 -14.86 23.96
C ASN A 70 -15.83 -15.56 25.12
N ILE A 71 -14.52 -15.78 24.98
CA ILE A 71 -13.65 -16.31 26.04
C ILE A 71 -13.31 -15.18 27.03
N GLU A 72 -12.90 -14.02 26.49
CA GLU A 72 -12.65 -12.80 27.24
C GLU A 72 -13.24 -11.63 26.45
N THR A 73 -14.21 -10.94 27.02
CA THR A 73 -14.84 -9.76 26.44
C THR A 73 -14.37 -8.49 27.17
N ASP A 74 -14.85 -7.31 26.74
CA ASP A 74 -14.48 -6.03 27.33
C ASP A 74 -13.00 -5.64 27.19
N ILE A 75 -12.64 -4.52 27.81
CA ILE A 75 -11.30 -3.97 27.80
C ILE A 75 -10.33 -4.90 28.52
N PRO A 76 -9.20 -5.27 27.89
CA PRO A 76 -8.15 -6.02 28.57
C PRO A 76 -7.58 -5.20 29.73
N LYS A 77 -7.36 -5.86 30.88
CA LYS A 77 -6.77 -5.22 32.06
C LYS A 77 -5.27 -5.49 32.12
N PHE A 78 -4.49 -4.44 32.15
CA PHE A 78 -3.04 -4.51 32.26
C PHE A 78 -2.54 -3.63 33.43
N GLU A 79 -1.61 -4.18 34.17
CA GLU A 79 -0.92 -3.48 35.24
C GLU A 79 0.49 -3.13 34.81
N VAL A 80 0.89 -1.88 35.03
CA VAL A 80 2.27 -1.41 34.83
C VAL A 80 2.85 -1.11 36.20
N LYS A 81 3.87 -1.90 36.59
CA LYS A 81 4.60 -1.70 37.87
C LYS A 81 5.53 -0.51 37.71
N ASP A 82 5.53 0.36 38.71
CA ASP A 82 6.47 1.49 38.75
C ASP A 82 7.91 1.00 38.96
N SER A 83 8.85 1.67 38.29
CA SER A 83 10.27 1.46 38.53
C SER A 83 11.07 2.77 38.46
N ASN A 84 12.30 2.74 38.96
CA ASN A 84 13.18 3.90 39.04
C ASN A 84 14.30 3.87 37.98
N TYR A 85 14.08 3.16 36.86
CA TYR A 85 15.04 3.13 35.77
C TYR A 85 14.90 4.36 34.88
N ASP A 86 16.03 5.02 34.61
CA ASP A 86 16.04 6.26 33.82
C ASP A 86 16.69 6.04 32.45
N LEU A 87 16.06 6.56 31.40
CA LEU A 87 16.59 6.70 30.04
C LEU A 87 16.76 8.19 29.76
N ILE A 88 18.00 8.63 29.60
CA ILE A 88 18.37 10.04 29.48
C ILE A 88 18.61 10.37 28.01
N VAL A 89 17.94 11.40 27.51
CA VAL A 89 18.02 11.85 26.12
C VAL A 89 18.86 13.12 26.04
N ASP A 90 19.93 13.07 25.24
CA ASP A 90 20.78 14.23 25.01
C ASP A 90 20.09 15.25 24.09
N LYS A 91 20.39 16.54 24.32
CA LYS A 91 19.82 17.65 23.55
C LYS A 91 20.22 17.60 22.07
N GLU A 92 21.43 17.21 21.75
CA GLU A 92 21.95 17.21 20.39
C GLU A 92 21.22 16.23 19.45
N ILE A 93 20.70 15.12 20.00
CA ILE A 93 20.05 14.08 19.19
C ILE A 93 18.70 14.52 18.63
N LEU A 94 18.09 15.56 19.20
CA LEU A 94 16.78 16.07 18.81
C LEU A 94 16.73 16.53 17.33
N ASN A 95 17.88 16.88 16.75
CA ASN A 95 17.97 17.31 15.35
C ASN A 95 18.07 16.13 14.35
N ILE A 96 18.31 14.92 14.81
CA ILE A 96 18.52 13.74 13.95
C ILE A 96 17.38 12.74 14.11
N ARG A 97 17.19 12.25 15.35
CA ARG A 97 16.15 11.28 15.69
C ARG A 97 15.60 11.61 17.08
N PRO A 98 14.64 12.56 17.16
CA PRO A 98 14.33 13.31 18.39
C PRO A 98 13.72 12.47 19.51
N TYR A 99 13.06 11.35 19.18
CA TYR A 99 12.27 10.64 20.18
C TYR A 99 12.76 9.23 20.41
N ILE A 100 12.78 8.84 21.68
CA ILE A 100 12.97 7.48 22.16
C ILE A 100 12.06 7.26 23.38
N VAL A 101 11.47 6.09 23.47
CA VAL A 101 10.72 5.62 24.63
C VAL A 101 11.14 4.20 24.95
N GLY A 102 10.86 3.73 26.17
CA GLY A 102 11.21 2.37 26.51
C GLY A 102 10.36 1.79 27.63
N ALA A 103 10.56 0.51 27.87
CA ALA A 103 9.93 -0.24 28.95
C ALA A 103 10.79 -1.45 29.32
N ILE A 104 10.51 -2.04 30.49
CA ILE A 104 11.11 -3.30 30.90
C ILE A 104 9.97 -4.31 31.08
N VAL A 105 10.15 -5.52 30.58
CA VAL A 105 9.23 -6.62 30.85
C VAL A 105 10.04 -7.75 31.48
N LYS A 106 9.60 -8.21 32.67
CA LYS A 106 10.30 -9.20 33.48
C LYS A 106 9.52 -10.52 33.52
N ASN A 107 10.20 -11.61 33.88
CA ASN A 107 9.63 -12.94 34.09
C ASN A 107 8.94 -13.53 32.86
N ILE A 108 9.46 -13.25 31.67
CA ILE A 108 8.90 -13.73 30.39
C ILE A 108 9.26 -15.20 30.20
N LYS A 109 8.34 -15.94 29.57
CA LYS A 109 8.55 -17.34 29.19
C LYS A 109 8.65 -17.42 27.66
N LEU A 110 9.87 -17.38 27.14
CA LEU A 110 10.13 -17.53 25.72
C LEU A 110 10.29 -19.02 25.34
N ASN A 111 9.92 -19.33 24.14
CA ASN A 111 10.29 -20.51 23.37
C ASN A 111 10.64 -20.06 21.95
N GLU A 112 11.00 -20.97 21.06
CA GLU A 112 11.40 -20.63 19.69
C GLU A 112 10.27 -19.92 18.91
N ASP A 113 9.03 -20.37 19.04
CA ASP A 113 7.89 -19.77 18.34
C ASP A 113 7.61 -18.35 18.85
N ARG A 114 7.65 -18.12 20.16
CA ARG A 114 7.44 -16.80 20.78
C ARG A 114 8.56 -15.82 20.45
N LEU A 115 9.81 -16.32 20.44
CA LEU A 115 10.95 -15.49 20.04
C LEU A 115 10.85 -15.09 18.56
N ARG A 116 10.46 -16.03 17.69
CA ARG A 116 10.21 -15.76 16.27
C ARG A 116 9.10 -14.74 16.07
N ASP A 117 7.97 -14.89 16.79
CA ASP A 117 6.84 -13.94 16.74
C ASP A 117 7.28 -12.53 17.19
N LEU A 118 8.06 -12.41 18.26
CA LEU A 118 8.58 -11.12 18.73
C LEU A 118 9.49 -10.46 17.68
N ILE A 119 10.39 -11.19 17.06
CA ILE A 119 11.28 -10.66 16.01
C ILE A 119 10.44 -10.23 14.79
N GLN A 120 9.50 -11.07 14.37
CA GLN A 120 8.61 -10.76 13.26
C GLN A 120 7.78 -9.49 13.53
N LEU A 121 7.21 -9.35 14.72
CA LEU A 121 6.45 -8.17 15.13
C LEU A 121 7.27 -6.89 15.01
N GLN A 122 8.50 -6.89 15.55
CA GLN A 122 9.40 -5.74 15.49
C GLN A 122 9.71 -5.34 14.04
N GLU A 123 10.01 -6.33 13.19
CA GLU A 123 10.31 -6.09 11.78
C GLU A 123 9.09 -5.58 11.02
N LYS A 124 7.94 -6.22 11.16
CA LYS A 124 6.71 -5.82 10.46
C LYS A 124 6.27 -4.41 10.86
N ILE A 125 6.30 -4.05 12.15
CA ILE A 125 6.00 -2.68 12.59
C ILE A 125 7.02 -1.69 12.01
N SER A 126 8.32 -1.98 12.12
CA SER A 126 9.37 -1.06 11.68
C SER A 126 9.36 -0.85 10.16
N GLN A 127 9.04 -1.87 9.36
CA GLN A 127 9.00 -1.80 7.90
C GLN A 127 7.73 -1.10 7.38
N SER A 128 6.55 -1.44 7.90
CA SER A 128 5.27 -0.88 7.44
C SER A 128 4.92 0.43 8.15
N PHE A 129 4.42 0.37 9.37
CA PHE A 129 4.03 1.51 10.18
C PHE A 129 5.19 2.48 10.46
N GLY A 130 6.39 1.95 10.65
CA GLY A 130 7.64 2.68 10.84
C GLY A 130 8.24 3.26 9.56
N ARG A 131 7.64 3.03 8.38
CA ARG A 131 8.14 3.47 7.07
C ARG A 131 9.62 3.11 6.87
N ASN A 132 9.92 1.81 6.88
CA ASN A 132 11.29 1.31 6.78
C ASN A 132 12.21 1.96 7.82
N ARG A 133 11.82 1.92 9.10
CA ARG A 133 12.56 2.45 10.26
C ARG A 133 12.71 3.98 10.33
N GLN A 134 12.20 4.75 9.36
CA GLN A 134 12.27 6.21 9.41
C GLN A 134 11.46 6.80 10.57
N LYS A 135 10.23 6.34 10.75
CA LYS A 135 9.30 6.85 11.76
C LYS A 135 9.36 6.10 13.08
N VAL A 136 9.55 4.77 13.02
CA VAL A 136 9.63 3.89 14.18
C VAL A 136 10.68 2.83 13.94
N ALA A 137 11.59 2.63 14.87
CA ALA A 137 12.49 1.50 14.96
C ALA A 137 12.47 0.95 16.38
N ILE A 138 12.47 -0.38 16.51
CA ILE A 138 12.30 -1.10 17.77
C ILE A 138 13.55 -1.90 18.05
N GLY A 139 14.08 -1.77 19.26
CA GLY A 139 15.13 -2.61 19.83
C GLY A 139 14.60 -3.40 21.02
N THR A 140 15.02 -4.66 21.13
CA THR A 140 14.80 -5.49 22.30
C THR A 140 16.13 -6.06 22.77
N HIS A 141 16.36 -6.03 24.08
CA HIS A 141 17.68 -6.28 24.67
C HIS A 141 17.54 -7.12 25.92
N ASN A 142 18.56 -7.91 26.22
CA ASN A 142 18.63 -8.63 27.50
C ASN A 142 18.88 -7.63 28.65
N PHE A 143 17.81 -7.37 29.42
CA PHE A 143 17.82 -6.41 30.51
C PHE A 143 18.87 -6.73 31.57
N ASP A 144 19.12 -8.01 31.83
CA ASP A 144 20.03 -8.45 32.89
C ASP A 144 21.52 -8.09 32.63
N LEU A 145 21.84 -7.68 31.38
CA LEU A 145 23.15 -7.25 30.95
C LEU A 145 23.31 -5.72 30.89
N ILE A 146 22.27 -4.95 31.23
CA ILE A 146 22.25 -3.49 31.10
C ILE A 146 22.35 -2.84 32.49
N LYS A 147 23.20 -1.85 32.61
CA LYS A 147 23.31 -1.00 33.82
C LYS A 147 22.67 0.37 33.56
N PHE A 148 21.63 0.69 34.31
CA PHE A 148 20.98 1.98 34.25
C PHE A 148 21.74 3.05 35.06
N PRO A 149 21.63 4.37 34.71
CA PRO A 149 20.80 4.91 33.63
C PRO A 149 21.34 4.59 32.23
N VAL A 150 20.43 4.54 31.26
CA VAL A 150 20.75 4.39 29.84
C VAL A 150 20.74 5.75 29.17
N TYR A 151 21.68 6.00 28.26
CA TYR A 151 21.85 7.27 27.57
C TYR A 151 21.59 7.13 26.07
N TYR A 152 20.77 8.01 25.53
CA TYR A 152 20.52 8.14 24.10
C TYR A 152 21.14 9.45 23.61
N LYS A 153 22.23 9.34 22.87
CA LYS A 153 23.06 10.48 22.47
C LYS A 153 23.67 10.33 21.08
N LEU A 154 24.33 11.38 20.60
CA LEU A 154 25.15 11.32 19.39
C LEU A 154 26.59 10.91 19.70
N THR A 155 27.17 10.15 18.76
CA THR A 155 28.57 9.75 18.83
C THR A 155 29.26 9.92 17.47
N ASP A 156 30.60 9.76 17.49
CA ASP A 156 31.44 9.79 16.31
C ASP A 156 31.19 8.55 15.43
N PRO A 157 31.19 8.69 14.08
CA PRO A 157 31.09 7.56 13.15
C PRO A 157 32.15 6.47 13.32
N GLU A 158 33.31 6.79 13.91
CA GLU A 158 34.40 5.83 14.16
C GLU A 158 34.25 5.06 15.49
N THR A 159 33.18 5.34 16.26
CA THR A 159 32.85 4.53 17.45
C THR A 159 32.62 3.08 17.04
N ARG A 160 33.21 2.14 17.81
CA ARG A 160 33.27 0.71 17.45
C ARG A 160 32.48 -0.14 18.45
N PHE A 161 31.85 -1.20 17.96
CA PHE A 161 31.25 -2.26 18.75
C PHE A 161 31.05 -3.52 17.89
N ILE A 162 30.71 -4.65 18.52
CA ILE A 162 30.36 -5.89 17.81
C ILE A 162 28.84 -5.87 17.51
N PRO A 163 28.41 -5.66 16.24
CA PRO A 163 26.98 -5.65 15.88
C PRO A 163 26.39 -7.06 15.92
N LEU A 164 25.08 -7.14 16.11
CA LEU A 164 24.35 -8.40 16.19
C LEU A 164 24.57 -9.26 14.95
N GLY A 165 24.96 -10.52 15.18
CA GLY A 165 25.30 -11.49 14.12
C GLY A 165 26.74 -11.41 13.60
N PHE A 166 27.58 -10.59 14.21
CA PHE A 166 29.02 -10.48 13.88
C PHE A 166 29.89 -10.87 15.07
N ASP A 167 31.11 -11.28 14.78
CA ASP A 167 32.13 -11.67 15.81
C ASP A 167 33.25 -10.63 15.94
N LYS A 168 33.26 -9.58 15.11
CA LYS A 168 34.31 -8.55 15.07
C LYS A 168 33.72 -7.18 15.33
N GLU A 169 34.51 -6.31 15.94
CA GLU A 169 34.17 -4.90 16.10
C GLU A 169 34.20 -4.19 14.75
N LEU A 170 33.10 -3.47 14.46
CA LEU A 170 32.97 -2.58 13.32
C LEU A 170 32.70 -1.16 13.82
N SER A 171 33.20 -0.15 13.09
CA SER A 171 32.79 1.23 13.32
C SER A 171 31.37 1.45 12.83
N LEU A 172 30.70 2.50 13.31
CA LEU A 172 29.35 2.83 12.86
C LEU A 172 29.33 3.10 11.35
N ARG A 173 30.39 3.67 10.79
CA ARG A 173 30.58 3.86 9.36
C ARG A 173 30.68 2.52 8.62
N GLU A 174 31.56 1.63 9.08
CA GLU A 174 31.72 0.28 8.52
C GLU A 174 30.41 -0.51 8.59
N ILE A 175 29.62 -0.35 9.65
CA ILE A 175 28.30 -0.98 9.79
C ILE A 175 27.35 -0.50 8.69
N LEU A 176 27.29 0.82 8.42
CA LEU A 176 26.43 1.37 7.36
C LEU A 176 26.81 0.89 5.96
N GLU A 177 28.10 0.71 5.70
CA GLU A 177 28.64 0.35 4.39
C GLU A 177 28.63 -1.16 4.13
N ASN A 178 28.93 -1.99 5.16
CA ASN A 178 29.30 -3.39 4.98
C ASN A 178 28.26 -4.39 5.48
N THR A 179 27.34 -3.99 6.38
CA THR A 179 26.31 -4.90 6.86
C THR A 179 25.05 -4.84 6.00
N GLU A 180 24.25 -5.90 5.99
CA GLU A 180 22.98 -5.95 5.28
C GLU A 180 22.00 -4.89 5.82
N ALA A 181 21.88 -4.77 7.15
CA ALA A 181 21.05 -3.76 7.79
C ALA A 181 21.55 -2.34 7.49
N GLY A 182 22.87 -2.13 7.47
CA GLY A 182 23.49 -0.86 7.11
C GLY A 182 23.11 -0.47 5.68
N LYS A 183 23.40 -1.30 4.70
CA LYS A 183 23.07 -1.05 3.28
C LYS A 183 21.58 -0.74 3.06
N LYS A 184 20.70 -1.45 3.77
CA LYS A 184 19.25 -1.28 3.66
C LYS A 184 18.74 0.04 4.27
N TYR A 185 19.36 0.53 5.36
CA TYR A 185 18.84 1.64 6.15
C TYR A 185 19.78 2.84 6.27
N SER A 186 20.99 2.81 5.68
CA SER A 186 21.99 3.89 5.74
C SER A 186 21.45 5.24 5.29
N TYR A 187 20.54 5.26 4.32
CA TYR A 187 19.92 6.48 3.79
C TYR A 187 19.23 7.34 4.87
N ILE A 188 18.89 6.77 6.02
CA ILE A 188 18.31 7.50 7.15
C ILE A 188 19.37 8.41 7.81
N LEU A 189 20.63 7.95 7.87
CA LEU A 189 21.70 8.58 8.62
C LEU A 189 22.81 9.20 7.77
N ASN A 190 23.00 8.80 6.50
CA ASN A 190 24.10 9.22 5.62
C ASN A 190 24.29 10.74 5.46
N LYS A 191 23.25 11.52 5.72
CA LYS A 191 23.29 12.98 5.63
C LYS A 191 23.84 13.68 6.88
N TYR A 192 24.21 12.92 7.92
CA TYR A 192 24.66 13.45 9.20
C TYR A 192 26.12 13.07 9.47
N ASN A 193 26.84 13.92 10.21
CA ASN A 193 28.24 13.72 10.59
C ASN A 193 28.42 13.02 11.94
N ARG A 194 27.35 12.86 12.70
CA ARG A 194 27.31 12.14 13.98
C ARG A 194 26.07 11.25 14.01
N TYR A 195 26.17 10.12 14.69
CA TYR A 195 25.13 9.08 14.64
C TYR A 195 24.51 8.81 16.02
N PRO A 196 23.21 8.46 16.07
CA PRO A 196 22.53 8.05 17.28
C PRO A 196 23.16 6.79 17.87
N ILE A 197 23.33 6.75 19.19
CA ILE A 197 23.75 5.56 19.92
C ILE A 197 22.99 5.43 21.24
N LEU A 198 22.73 4.20 21.65
CA LEU A 198 22.19 3.86 22.97
C LEU A 198 23.26 3.15 23.77
N ILE A 199 23.60 3.69 24.94
CA ILE A 199 24.65 3.15 25.82
C ILE A 199 24.14 3.05 27.26
N ASP A 200 24.73 2.14 28.04
CA ASP A 200 24.48 2.02 29.47
C ASP A 200 25.45 2.89 30.31
N SER A 201 25.29 2.87 31.64
CA SER A 201 26.12 3.66 32.54
C SER A 201 27.60 3.21 32.60
N ASP A 202 27.90 1.99 32.19
CA ASP A 202 29.26 1.48 32.06
C ASP A 202 29.86 1.73 30.66
N ASN A 203 29.20 2.55 29.82
CA ASN A 203 29.57 2.83 28.44
C ASN A 203 29.51 1.61 27.50
N ASN A 204 28.82 0.52 27.86
CA ASN A 204 28.56 -0.56 26.92
C ASN A 204 27.53 -0.10 25.87
N ILE A 205 27.82 -0.34 24.61
CA ILE A 205 26.89 -0.01 23.51
C ILE A 205 25.78 -1.06 23.50
N ILE A 206 24.53 -0.57 23.62
CA ILE A 206 23.32 -1.38 23.56
C ILE A 206 22.87 -1.52 22.10
N SER A 207 22.79 -0.41 21.37
CA SER A 207 22.36 -0.41 19.97
C SER A 207 22.81 0.84 19.21
N PHE A 208 22.77 0.73 17.88
CA PHE A 208 22.94 1.81 16.91
C PHE A 208 21.60 2.06 16.21
N PRO A 209 20.65 2.82 16.84
CA PRO A 209 19.36 3.10 16.25
C PRO A 209 19.44 3.98 14.99
N PRO A 210 18.67 3.74 13.94
CA PRO A 210 17.69 2.67 13.75
C PRO A 210 18.26 1.43 13.04
N ILE A 211 19.58 1.19 13.08
CA ILE A 211 20.28 0.25 12.20
C ILE A 211 20.35 -1.15 12.82
N ILE A 212 21.06 -1.31 13.97
CA ILE A 212 21.37 -2.63 14.50
C ILE A 212 21.65 -2.62 16.01
N ASN A 213 21.32 -3.71 16.70
CA ASN A 213 21.66 -3.93 18.11
C ASN A 213 23.09 -4.44 18.26
N SER A 214 23.64 -4.36 19.48
CA SER A 214 24.92 -5.00 19.79
C SER A 214 24.77 -6.52 19.97
N ASN A 215 25.79 -7.28 19.62
CA ASN A 215 25.78 -8.75 19.76
C ASN A 215 25.76 -9.19 21.22
N LYS A 216 26.43 -8.43 22.12
CA LYS A 216 26.54 -8.75 23.55
C LYS A 216 25.20 -8.56 24.28
N ILE A 217 24.55 -7.43 24.10
CA ILE A 217 23.38 -7.00 24.90
C ILE A 217 22.07 -7.21 24.11
N GLY A 218 22.10 -6.99 22.80
CA GLY A 218 20.94 -7.04 21.93
C GLY A 218 20.51 -8.44 21.48
N LYS A 219 21.28 -9.48 21.81
CA LYS A 219 20.94 -10.85 21.45
C LYS A 219 19.98 -11.44 22.49
N LEU A 220 18.78 -11.79 22.05
CA LEU A 220 17.81 -12.53 22.85
C LEU A 220 17.88 -14.02 22.51
N ASP A 221 17.59 -14.88 23.50
CA ASP A 221 17.42 -16.31 23.34
C ASP A 221 16.23 -16.82 24.17
N ILE A 222 15.96 -18.12 24.09
CA ILE A 222 14.85 -18.76 24.81
C ILE A 222 15.02 -18.73 26.34
N ASN A 223 16.23 -18.46 26.85
CA ASN A 223 16.53 -18.38 28.28
C ASN A 223 16.38 -16.95 28.81
N THR A 224 16.25 -15.96 27.93
CA THR A 224 16.08 -14.55 28.32
C THR A 224 14.74 -14.37 29.04
N LYS A 225 14.81 -13.93 30.30
CA LYS A 225 13.64 -13.74 31.17
C LYS A 225 13.21 -12.29 31.31
N ASN A 226 14.16 -11.37 31.18
CA ASN A 226 13.94 -9.95 31.38
C ASN A 226 14.40 -9.19 30.14
N ILE A 227 13.50 -8.40 29.55
CA ILE A 227 13.75 -7.66 28.31
C ILE A 227 13.61 -6.17 28.57
N PHE A 228 14.60 -5.39 28.16
CA PHE A 228 14.50 -3.96 27.96
C PHE A 228 14.12 -3.70 26.51
N ILE A 229 13.12 -2.84 26.30
CA ILE A 229 12.62 -2.43 24.99
C ILE A 229 12.92 -0.96 24.81
N ASP A 230 13.53 -0.58 23.69
CA ASP A 230 13.59 0.78 23.22
C ASP A 230 12.81 0.94 21.90
N VAL A 231 12.14 2.05 21.76
CA VAL A 231 11.50 2.43 20.49
C VAL A 231 11.91 3.85 20.15
N SER A 232 12.65 4.02 19.07
CA SER A 232 13.15 5.33 18.64
C SER A 232 12.49 5.78 17.33
N GLY A 233 12.36 7.09 17.15
CA GLY A 233 11.71 7.60 15.94
C GLY A 233 11.67 9.11 15.79
N THR A 234 10.92 9.54 14.76
CA THR A 234 10.68 10.96 14.46
C THR A 234 9.26 11.43 14.81
N ASP A 235 8.46 10.53 15.42
CA ASP A 235 7.05 10.77 15.72
C ASP A 235 6.73 10.12 17.08
N LEU A 236 6.52 10.96 18.11
CA LEU A 236 6.37 10.50 19.49
C LEU A 236 5.13 9.62 19.68
N GLU A 237 4.02 9.97 19.07
CA GLU A 237 2.76 9.20 19.22
C GLU A 237 2.92 7.79 18.62
N LYS A 238 3.59 7.70 17.47
CA LYS A 238 3.83 6.40 16.82
C LYS A 238 4.76 5.50 17.60
N ILE A 239 5.83 6.04 18.20
CA ILE A 239 6.74 5.23 19.01
C ILE A 239 6.09 4.79 20.33
N LEU A 240 5.25 5.62 20.95
CA LEU A 240 4.46 5.23 22.13
C LEU A 240 3.48 4.09 21.80
N LEU A 241 2.79 4.19 20.68
CA LEU A 241 1.88 3.15 20.23
C LEU A 241 2.63 1.83 19.97
N ALA A 242 3.75 1.89 19.25
CA ALA A 242 4.56 0.70 18.96
C ALA A 242 5.10 0.07 20.27
N LEU A 243 5.56 0.87 21.23
CA LEU A 243 5.97 0.40 22.54
C LEU A 243 4.82 -0.34 23.25
N ASN A 244 3.63 0.25 23.28
CA ASN A 244 2.45 -0.36 23.90
C ASN A 244 2.14 -1.73 23.29
N VAL A 245 2.20 -1.87 21.97
CA VAL A 245 1.97 -3.15 21.29
C VAL A 245 3.00 -4.20 21.67
N ILE A 246 4.30 -3.85 21.70
CA ILE A 246 5.36 -4.78 22.07
C ILE A 246 5.26 -5.24 23.52
N VAL A 247 5.03 -4.31 24.46
CA VAL A 247 4.93 -4.67 25.88
C VAL A 247 3.72 -5.55 26.18
N LEU A 248 2.60 -5.34 25.44
CA LEU A 248 1.42 -6.19 25.57
C LEU A 248 1.66 -7.59 25.01
N THR A 249 2.38 -7.71 23.89
CA THR A 249 2.80 -9.01 23.36
C THR A 249 3.63 -9.78 24.40
N LEU A 250 4.60 -9.13 25.01
CA LEU A 250 5.43 -9.75 26.05
C LEU A 250 4.66 -10.05 27.34
N LYS A 251 3.66 -9.23 27.68
CA LYS A 251 2.72 -9.50 28.78
C LYS A 251 1.91 -10.78 28.55
N ASP A 252 1.42 -10.97 27.32
CA ASP A 252 0.67 -12.17 26.96
C ASP A 252 1.55 -13.43 26.94
N PHE A 253 2.87 -13.29 26.84
CA PHE A 253 3.84 -14.37 27.10
C PHE A 253 4.12 -14.60 28.59
N GLY A 254 3.36 -13.97 29.47
CA GLY A 254 3.44 -14.13 30.92
C GLY A 254 4.34 -13.11 31.64
N GLY A 255 4.85 -12.12 30.93
CA GLY A 255 5.73 -11.09 31.48
C GLY A 255 5.04 -10.09 32.41
N GLU A 256 5.81 -9.38 33.22
CA GLU A 256 5.39 -8.29 34.09
C GLU A 256 5.93 -6.97 33.52
N ILE A 257 5.02 -6.04 33.21
CA ILE A 257 5.40 -4.75 32.61
C ILE A 257 5.90 -3.83 33.73
N CYS A 258 7.11 -3.24 33.55
CA CYS A 258 7.67 -2.22 34.42
C CYS A 258 7.89 -0.93 33.61
N SER A 259 7.49 0.21 34.21
CA SER A 259 7.70 1.51 33.60
C SER A 259 9.18 1.93 33.68
N ILE A 260 9.59 2.87 32.81
CA ILE A 260 10.84 3.62 32.94
C ILE A 260 10.56 5.12 32.84
N ASN A 261 11.45 5.92 33.38
CA ASN A 261 11.42 7.36 33.20
C ASN A 261 12.26 7.74 31.97
N VAL A 262 11.68 8.42 31.01
CA VAL A 262 12.42 8.98 29.87
C VAL A 262 12.60 10.46 30.12
N ILE A 263 13.84 10.89 30.26
CA ILE A 263 14.23 12.25 30.64
C ILE A 263 14.74 12.96 29.40
N TYR A 264 13.88 13.77 28.81
CA TYR A 264 14.23 14.70 27.73
C TYR A 264 14.77 16.01 28.30
N PRO A 265 15.46 16.83 27.52
CA PRO A 265 15.96 18.13 27.96
C PRO A 265 14.88 19.09 28.46
N ASP A 266 13.65 18.96 27.96
CA ASP A 266 12.52 19.85 28.22
C ASP A 266 11.39 19.22 29.04
N LYS A 267 11.39 17.88 29.18
CA LYS A 267 10.30 17.16 29.86
C LYS A 267 10.74 15.78 30.35
N LYS A 268 9.99 15.25 31.30
CA LYS A 268 10.09 13.87 31.76
C LYS A 268 8.77 13.16 31.49
N ILE A 269 8.84 11.97 30.88
CA ILE A 269 7.67 11.12 30.65
C ILE A 269 7.93 9.73 31.24
N LYS A 270 6.87 9.07 31.69
CA LYS A 270 6.91 7.69 32.17
C LYS A 270 6.29 6.79 31.11
N THR A 271 6.98 5.74 30.69
CA THR A 271 6.52 4.82 29.64
C THR A 271 6.68 3.35 30.06
N PRO A 272 5.86 2.40 29.59
CA PRO A 272 4.74 2.60 28.66
C PRO A 272 3.56 3.28 29.34
N GLU A 273 2.72 3.93 28.52
CA GLU A 273 1.49 4.56 29.00
C GLU A 273 0.27 3.89 28.37
N LEU A 274 -0.37 2.99 29.11
CA LEU A 274 -1.59 2.29 28.70
C LEU A 274 -2.80 3.08 29.21
N LYS A 275 -3.43 3.83 28.31
CA LYS A 275 -4.57 4.70 28.62
C LYS A 275 -5.88 4.13 28.05
N VAL A 276 -6.95 4.31 28.81
CA VAL A 276 -8.30 4.16 28.29
C VAL A 276 -8.69 5.41 27.50
N ILE A 277 -9.04 5.19 26.23
CA ILE A 277 -9.61 6.22 25.36
C ILE A 277 -11.12 6.13 25.46
N LYS A 278 -11.79 7.26 25.67
CA LYS A 278 -13.25 7.37 25.70
C LYS A 278 -13.74 8.13 24.48
N LYS A 279 -14.75 7.59 23.78
CA LYS A 279 -15.47 8.25 22.69
C LYS A 279 -16.97 8.18 22.92
N GLU A 280 -17.69 9.18 22.40
CA GLU A 280 -19.16 9.24 22.45
C GLU A 280 -19.70 9.45 21.05
N MET A 281 -20.82 8.79 20.73
CA MET A 281 -21.51 8.97 19.44
C MET A 281 -23.04 8.89 19.62
N ASP A 282 -23.78 9.49 18.68
CA ASP A 282 -25.24 9.39 18.61
C ASP A 282 -25.66 8.02 18.07
N LEU A 283 -26.54 7.34 18.80
CA LEU A 283 -27.09 6.05 18.40
C LEU A 283 -27.84 6.07 17.07
N ASN A 284 -28.49 7.19 16.73
CA ASN A 284 -29.21 7.32 15.46
C ASN A 284 -28.29 7.18 14.24
N LYS A 285 -27.00 7.50 14.39
CA LYS A 285 -26.02 7.32 13.31
C LYS A 285 -25.82 5.85 12.95
N ILE A 286 -25.86 4.94 13.94
CA ILE A 286 -25.72 3.49 13.71
C ILE A 286 -26.80 3.03 12.75
N LYS A 287 -28.08 3.28 13.07
CA LYS A 287 -29.21 2.93 12.22
C LYS A 287 -29.10 3.57 10.82
N LYS A 288 -28.72 4.86 10.78
CA LYS A 288 -28.62 5.62 9.53
C LYS A 288 -27.58 5.01 8.57
N TYR A 289 -26.40 4.61 9.09
CA TYR A 289 -25.30 4.14 8.23
C TYR A 289 -25.36 2.64 7.96
N LEU A 290 -25.79 1.82 8.93
CA LEU A 290 -25.94 0.38 8.70
C LEU A 290 -27.23 0.04 7.95
N GLY A 291 -28.24 0.89 8.03
CA GLY A 291 -29.55 0.64 7.42
C GLY A 291 -30.33 -0.51 8.06
N ILE A 292 -29.88 -1.02 9.21
CA ILE A 292 -30.54 -2.08 10.00
C ILE A 292 -30.89 -1.54 11.38
N GLU A 293 -31.88 -2.17 12.01
CA GLU A 293 -32.23 -1.90 13.42
C GLU A 293 -31.56 -2.95 14.29
N LEU A 294 -30.77 -2.49 15.24
CA LEU A 294 -30.10 -3.34 16.23
C LEU A 294 -30.65 -2.97 17.62
N ASP A 295 -30.85 -3.98 18.45
CA ASP A 295 -31.15 -3.75 19.86
C ASP A 295 -29.91 -3.18 20.59
N TYR A 296 -30.16 -2.38 21.62
CA TYR A 296 -29.09 -1.75 22.40
C TYR A 296 -28.14 -2.75 23.05
N ASN A 297 -28.69 -3.86 23.54
CA ASN A 297 -27.89 -4.94 24.14
C ASN A 297 -27.04 -5.66 23.09
N GLU A 298 -27.52 -5.78 21.85
CA GLU A 298 -26.75 -6.34 20.73
C GLU A 298 -25.56 -5.44 20.38
N ILE A 299 -25.77 -4.11 20.30
CA ILE A 299 -24.69 -3.14 20.04
C ILE A 299 -23.60 -3.25 21.10
N ILE A 300 -23.98 -3.26 22.38
CA ILE A 300 -23.04 -3.43 23.49
C ILE A 300 -22.30 -4.76 23.37
N LYS A 301 -23.01 -5.87 23.12
CA LYS A 301 -22.42 -7.19 22.94
C LYS A 301 -21.40 -7.22 21.79
N TYR A 302 -21.72 -6.62 20.65
CA TYR A 302 -20.82 -6.58 19.49
C TYR A 302 -19.53 -5.82 19.78
N LEU A 303 -19.61 -4.69 20.50
CA LEU A 303 -18.43 -3.91 20.89
C LEU A 303 -17.61 -4.61 21.99
N ASN A 304 -18.25 -5.25 22.96
CA ASN A 304 -17.54 -6.00 24.00
C ASN A 304 -16.74 -7.18 23.42
N ARG A 305 -17.28 -7.86 22.39
CA ARG A 305 -16.55 -8.87 21.62
C ARG A 305 -15.33 -8.32 20.88
N LYS A 306 -15.31 -7.01 20.61
CA LYS A 306 -14.20 -6.29 20.00
C LYS A 306 -13.21 -5.72 21.01
N ARG A 307 -13.19 -6.24 22.23
CA ARG A 307 -12.30 -5.79 23.32
C ARG A 307 -12.49 -4.31 23.66
N MET A 308 -13.73 -3.81 23.56
CA MET A 308 -14.15 -2.49 23.96
C MET A 308 -15.21 -2.58 25.04
N TYR A 309 -15.24 -1.65 25.98
CA TYR A 309 -16.36 -1.49 26.86
C TYR A 309 -17.36 -0.51 26.24
N ALA A 310 -18.63 -0.86 26.27
CA ALA A 310 -19.68 -0.03 25.72
C ALA A 310 -20.85 0.11 26.70
N LYS A 311 -21.41 1.33 26.79
CA LYS A 311 -22.65 1.59 27.50
C LYS A 311 -23.48 2.64 26.78
N ILE A 312 -24.78 2.67 27.04
CA ILE A 312 -25.71 3.61 26.44
C ILE A 312 -26.29 4.49 27.55
N GLU A 313 -26.15 5.81 27.43
CA GLU A 313 -26.69 6.80 28.34
C GLU A 313 -27.24 7.98 27.51
N ASN A 314 -28.46 8.45 27.85
CA ASN A 314 -29.08 9.63 27.19
C ASN A 314 -29.06 9.59 25.65
N ASN A 315 -29.39 8.45 25.04
CA ASN A 315 -29.36 8.22 23.59
C ASN A 315 -27.97 8.36 22.94
N LYS A 316 -26.90 8.31 23.74
CA LYS A 316 -25.53 8.27 23.28
C LYS A 316 -24.91 6.94 23.60
N LEU A 317 -24.12 6.42 22.67
CA LEU A 317 -23.23 5.30 22.86
C LEU A 317 -21.89 5.83 23.37
N ILE A 318 -21.49 5.37 24.55
CA ILE A 318 -20.20 5.68 25.17
C ILE A 318 -19.34 4.43 25.03
N ILE A 319 -18.14 4.60 24.47
CA ILE A 319 -17.21 3.52 24.17
C ILE A 319 -15.88 3.83 24.81
N GLU A 320 -15.29 2.81 25.43
CA GLU A 320 -13.97 2.89 26.03
C GLU A 320 -13.11 1.75 25.50
N TYR A 321 -11.86 2.04 25.17
CA TYR A 321 -10.87 1.07 24.66
C TYR A 321 -9.45 1.52 25.01
N LEU A 322 -8.48 0.58 24.98
CA LEU A 322 -7.08 0.92 25.25
C LEU A 322 -6.39 1.51 24.03
N ASN A 323 -5.47 2.43 24.29
CA ASN A 323 -4.72 3.17 23.28
C ASN A 323 -3.73 2.35 22.43
N TYR A 324 -3.58 1.04 22.67
CA TYR A 324 -2.89 0.16 21.72
C TYR A 324 -3.71 -0.09 20.47
N ARG A 325 -5.02 0.07 20.55
CA ARG A 325 -5.94 -0.11 19.44
C ARG A 325 -5.95 1.13 18.59
N ASN A 326 -5.09 1.14 17.59
CA ASN A 326 -4.98 2.21 16.61
C ASN A 326 -5.99 1.96 15.47
N GLY A 327 -6.63 2.99 14.97
CA GLY A 327 -7.54 2.89 13.83
C GLY A 327 -8.97 3.35 14.12
N ILE A 328 -9.30 3.74 15.35
CA ILE A 328 -10.59 4.37 15.67
C ILE A 328 -10.43 5.89 15.58
N LEU A 329 -10.49 6.42 14.35
CA LEU A 329 -10.33 7.85 14.08
C LEU A 329 -11.65 8.59 14.20
N SER A 330 -12.74 7.95 13.78
CA SER A 330 -14.07 8.56 13.67
C SER A 330 -15.18 7.63 14.21
N GLU A 331 -16.40 8.13 14.22
CA GLU A 331 -17.59 7.34 14.55
C GLU A 331 -17.86 6.22 13.53
N TYR A 332 -17.42 6.39 12.28
CA TYR A 332 -17.58 5.38 11.23
C TYR A 332 -16.79 4.12 11.53
N ASP A 333 -15.60 4.25 12.12
CA ASP A 333 -14.78 3.09 12.50
C ASP A 333 -15.47 2.27 13.60
N ILE A 334 -16.19 2.94 14.51
CA ILE A 334 -16.99 2.26 15.55
C ILE A 334 -18.17 1.52 14.91
N ILE A 335 -18.85 2.16 13.96
CA ILE A 335 -19.96 1.55 13.21
C ILE A 335 -19.46 0.35 12.41
N GLU A 336 -18.28 0.43 11.83
CA GLU A 336 -17.63 -0.69 11.15
C GLU A 336 -17.34 -1.85 12.09
N GLU A 337 -16.81 -1.61 13.29
CA GLU A 337 -16.56 -2.67 14.28
C GLU A 337 -17.85 -3.36 14.74
N ILE A 338 -18.96 -2.61 14.88
CA ILE A 338 -20.29 -3.20 15.13
C ILE A 338 -20.71 -4.07 13.95
N LEU A 339 -20.56 -3.60 12.72
CA LEU A 339 -20.95 -4.32 11.51
C LEU A 339 -20.15 -5.60 11.31
N ILE A 340 -18.83 -5.56 11.53
CA ILE A 340 -17.97 -6.73 11.46
C ILE A 340 -18.40 -7.77 12.50
N SER A 341 -18.69 -7.33 13.73
CA SER A 341 -19.14 -8.22 14.80
C SER A 341 -20.55 -8.80 14.57
N TYR A 342 -21.42 -8.05 13.89
CA TYR A 342 -22.72 -8.50 13.40
C TYR A 342 -22.56 -9.54 12.29
N GLY A 343 -21.58 -9.38 11.41
CA GLY A 343 -21.27 -10.20 10.25
C GLY A 343 -21.87 -9.67 8.94
N TYR A 344 -21.00 -9.37 7.97
CA TYR A 344 -21.41 -8.86 6.65
C TYR A 344 -22.40 -9.79 5.93
N ASN A 345 -22.23 -11.12 6.09
CA ASN A 345 -23.09 -12.12 5.45
C ASN A 345 -24.53 -12.11 5.98
N ASN A 346 -24.77 -11.49 7.15
CA ASN A 346 -26.11 -11.35 7.73
C ASN A 346 -26.87 -10.14 7.17
N LEU A 347 -26.20 -9.25 6.41
CA LEU A 347 -26.85 -8.13 5.76
C LEU A 347 -27.74 -8.60 4.63
N LYS A 348 -29.01 -8.21 4.67
CA LYS A 348 -29.95 -8.46 3.58
C LYS A 348 -29.91 -7.30 2.59
N PRO A 349 -29.74 -7.56 1.28
CA PRO A 349 -29.81 -6.51 0.27
C PRO A 349 -31.19 -5.80 0.32
N ARG A 350 -31.16 -4.49 0.14
CA ARG A 350 -32.39 -3.69 0.03
C ARG A 350 -32.48 -3.10 -1.38
N GLU A 351 -33.68 -3.08 -1.94
CA GLU A 351 -33.93 -2.38 -3.19
C GLU A 351 -33.69 -0.88 -3.00
N ILE A 352 -32.94 -0.30 -3.92
CA ILE A 352 -32.69 1.13 -3.95
C ILE A 352 -33.91 1.79 -4.62
N LYS A 353 -34.68 2.54 -3.85
CA LYS A 353 -35.81 3.31 -4.36
C LYS A 353 -35.29 4.65 -4.91
N ILE A 354 -34.70 4.63 -6.10
CA ILE A 354 -34.25 5.82 -6.81
C ILE A 354 -35.23 6.08 -7.97
N TYR A 355 -35.80 7.25 -7.99
CA TYR A 355 -36.74 7.69 -9.06
C TYR A 355 -36.05 8.48 -10.16
N THR A 356 -34.75 8.71 -10.09
CA THR A 356 -33.97 9.41 -11.12
C THR A 356 -33.67 8.47 -12.26
N LYS A 357 -34.05 8.88 -13.51
CA LYS A 357 -33.66 8.16 -14.72
C LYS A 357 -32.16 8.38 -14.98
N GLY A 358 -31.39 7.30 -15.04
CA GLY A 358 -30.04 7.34 -15.53
C GLY A 358 -29.95 7.52 -17.03
N GLY A 359 -28.79 7.90 -17.56
CA GLY A 359 -28.54 8.01 -18.98
C GLY A 359 -27.05 8.04 -19.30
N LEU A 360 -26.71 7.76 -20.56
CA LEU A 360 -25.35 7.87 -21.04
C LEU A 360 -25.01 9.33 -21.34
N SER A 361 -23.75 9.72 -21.06
CA SER A 361 -23.25 11.02 -21.52
C SER A 361 -23.27 11.11 -23.05
N LYS A 362 -23.24 12.35 -23.56
CA LYS A 362 -23.15 12.64 -24.99
C LYS A 362 -21.96 11.93 -25.63
N GLU A 363 -20.77 12.08 -25.02
CA GLU A 363 -19.55 11.42 -25.45
C GLU A 363 -19.71 9.90 -25.54
N ARG A 364 -20.28 9.27 -24.52
CA ARG A 364 -20.47 7.81 -24.49
C ARG A 364 -21.44 7.30 -25.56
N LYS A 365 -22.48 8.07 -25.85
CA LYS A 365 -23.40 7.73 -26.95
C LYS A 365 -22.68 7.75 -28.29
N ILE A 366 -21.84 8.78 -28.55
CA ILE A 366 -21.07 8.91 -29.79
C ILE A 366 -20.05 7.76 -29.88
N MET A 367 -19.30 7.49 -28.83
CA MET A 367 -18.34 6.36 -28.79
C MET A 367 -19.04 5.05 -29.15
N ASN A 368 -20.21 4.78 -28.56
CA ASN A 368 -20.97 3.57 -28.85
C ASN A 368 -21.46 3.51 -30.29
N ASN A 369 -21.81 4.66 -30.89
CA ASN A 369 -22.21 4.74 -32.31
C ASN A 369 -20.99 4.46 -33.23
N ILE A 370 -19.85 5.08 -32.95
CA ILE A 370 -18.58 4.82 -33.67
C ILE A 370 -18.22 3.33 -33.61
N ARG A 371 -18.31 2.70 -32.44
CA ARG A 371 -18.06 1.25 -32.30
C ARG A 371 -19.01 0.43 -33.22
N LYS A 372 -20.29 0.73 -33.21
CA LYS A 372 -21.27 0.05 -34.09
C LYS A 372 -20.91 0.19 -35.56
N ILE A 373 -20.49 1.40 -35.97
CA ILE A 373 -20.08 1.66 -37.36
C ILE A 373 -18.82 0.83 -37.69
N MET A 374 -17.80 0.85 -36.84
CA MET A 374 -16.54 0.09 -37.04
C MET A 374 -16.79 -1.42 -37.10
N VAL A 375 -17.59 -1.95 -36.17
CA VAL A 375 -17.95 -3.38 -36.16
C VAL A 375 -18.76 -3.77 -37.41
N SER A 376 -19.67 -2.89 -37.92
CA SER A 376 -20.41 -3.14 -39.16
C SER A 376 -19.52 -3.25 -40.40
N MET A 377 -18.28 -2.72 -40.33
CA MET A 377 -17.26 -2.85 -41.38
C MET A 377 -16.35 -4.08 -41.19
N ALA A 378 -16.76 -5.00 -40.31
CA ALA A 378 -16.02 -6.18 -39.92
C ALA A 378 -14.63 -5.85 -39.31
N CYS A 379 -14.57 -4.76 -38.51
CA CYS A 379 -13.39 -4.43 -37.74
C CYS A 379 -13.48 -5.05 -36.34
N THR A 380 -12.34 -5.54 -35.82
CA THR A 380 -12.22 -6.10 -34.47
C THR A 380 -11.78 -5.01 -33.51
N GLU A 381 -12.55 -4.78 -32.44
CA GLU A 381 -12.13 -3.87 -31.36
C GLU A 381 -11.10 -4.55 -30.46
N ILE A 382 -10.02 -3.83 -30.13
CA ILE A 382 -9.06 -4.23 -29.12
C ILE A 382 -9.02 -3.20 -27.99
N TYR A 383 -8.43 -3.58 -26.86
CA TYR A 383 -8.19 -2.71 -25.73
C TYR A 383 -6.77 -2.94 -25.23
N THR A 384 -5.92 -1.94 -25.40
CA THR A 384 -4.53 -1.99 -24.98
C THR A 384 -4.27 -1.17 -23.72
N PRO A 385 -3.23 -1.49 -22.92
CA PRO A 385 -2.86 -0.70 -21.74
C PRO A 385 -2.52 0.77 -22.10
N ILE A 386 -2.84 1.69 -21.19
CA ILE A 386 -2.45 3.10 -21.31
C ILE A 386 -0.95 3.27 -21.06
N LEU A 387 -0.39 2.47 -20.14
CA LEU A 387 1.05 2.42 -19.90
C LEU A 387 1.74 1.75 -21.10
N SER A 388 2.83 2.32 -21.53
CA SER A 388 3.55 1.95 -22.74
C SER A 388 5.06 2.12 -22.57
N ASN A 389 5.81 1.71 -23.58
CA ASN A 389 7.25 1.83 -23.63
C ASN A 389 7.68 3.21 -24.19
N LYS A 390 8.58 3.89 -23.47
CA LYS A 390 9.13 5.20 -23.88
C LYS A 390 9.83 5.13 -25.25
N ASP A 391 10.57 4.06 -25.52
CA ASP A 391 11.33 3.95 -26.76
C ASP A 391 10.39 3.86 -27.98
N ILE A 392 9.27 3.12 -27.84
CA ILE A 392 8.24 3.06 -28.91
C ILE A 392 7.55 4.41 -29.05
N ASN A 393 7.19 5.08 -27.94
CA ASN A 393 6.65 6.44 -27.99
C ASN A 393 7.60 7.40 -28.74
N SER A 394 8.91 7.28 -28.49
CA SER A 394 9.91 8.14 -29.12
C SER A 394 10.03 7.94 -30.63
N LEU A 395 9.73 6.74 -31.14
CA LEU A 395 9.67 6.49 -32.59
C LEU A 395 8.52 7.22 -33.28
N LEU A 396 7.44 7.47 -32.55
CA LEU A 396 6.22 8.12 -33.04
C LEU A 396 6.12 9.62 -32.69
N SER A 397 6.97 10.09 -31.78
CA SER A 397 6.90 11.46 -31.27
C SER A 397 7.30 12.48 -32.33
N ASP A 398 6.36 13.36 -32.68
CA ASP A 398 6.61 14.57 -33.48
C ASP A 398 6.57 15.80 -32.57
N ASP A 399 5.36 16.36 -32.30
CA ASP A 399 5.12 17.52 -31.44
C ASP A 399 4.51 17.17 -30.07
N ARG A 400 4.28 15.87 -29.82
CA ARG A 400 3.74 15.34 -28.57
C ARG A 400 4.91 14.92 -27.65
N GLU A 401 5.10 15.63 -26.54
CA GLU A 401 6.12 15.28 -25.53
C GLU A 401 5.62 14.15 -24.63
N ILE A 402 6.52 13.22 -24.29
CA ILE A 402 6.21 11.98 -23.57
C ILE A 402 6.11 12.22 -22.07
N ILE A 403 5.09 11.65 -21.43
CA ILE A 403 4.96 11.60 -19.98
C ILE A 403 5.64 10.33 -19.46
N GLU A 404 6.72 10.51 -18.67
CA GLU A 404 7.50 9.40 -18.10
C GLU A 404 7.11 9.11 -16.66
N LEU A 405 7.20 7.84 -16.26
CA LEU A 405 7.04 7.41 -14.87
C LEU A 405 8.38 7.52 -14.13
N ILE A 406 8.37 8.12 -12.94
CA ILE A 406 9.58 8.30 -12.10
C ILE A 406 10.13 6.95 -11.62
N ASN A 407 9.24 6.00 -11.27
CA ASN A 407 9.60 4.71 -10.69
C ASN A 407 8.70 3.59 -11.26
N PRO A 408 8.88 3.23 -12.54
CA PRO A 408 8.07 2.19 -13.18
C PRO A 408 8.33 0.81 -12.55
N ALA A 409 7.29 -0.01 -12.44
CA ALA A 409 7.42 -1.39 -11.98
C ALA A 409 8.10 -2.30 -13.03
N SER A 410 8.06 -1.91 -14.30
CA SER A 410 8.70 -2.60 -15.43
C SER A 410 9.22 -1.58 -16.44
N LEU A 411 10.39 -1.84 -17.01
CA LEU A 411 10.97 -1.01 -18.08
C LEU A 411 10.13 -1.03 -19.37
N SER A 412 9.36 -2.07 -19.59
CA SER A 412 8.44 -2.16 -20.74
C SER A 412 7.22 -1.24 -20.60
N TYR A 413 6.94 -0.73 -19.40
CA TYR A 413 5.79 0.14 -19.11
C TYR A 413 6.24 1.35 -18.30
N ASN A 414 7.11 2.17 -18.89
CA ASN A 414 7.78 3.29 -18.22
C ASN A 414 7.27 4.68 -18.64
N SER A 415 6.24 4.74 -19.49
CA SER A 415 5.64 5.96 -19.99
C SER A 415 4.16 5.82 -20.28
N ILE A 416 3.46 6.93 -20.52
CA ILE A 416 2.09 6.97 -21.01
C ILE A 416 2.11 7.07 -22.53
N ARG A 417 1.23 6.32 -23.20
CA ARG A 417 1.12 6.36 -24.67
C ARG A 417 0.69 7.74 -25.19
N ILE A 418 1.42 8.24 -26.17
CA ILE A 418 1.10 9.50 -26.86
C ILE A 418 0.12 9.31 -28.05
N TYR A 419 0.08 8.10 -28.61
CA TYR A 419 -0.84 7.62 -29.63
C TYR A 419 -1.38 6.23 -29.24
N LEU A 420 -2.57 5.87 -29.68
CA LEU A 420 -3.05 4.50 -29.59
C LEU A 420 -2.16 3.55 -30.39
N LEU A 421 -1.61 4.04 -31.50
CA LEU A 421 -0.64 3.32 -32.32
C LEU A 421 0.57 2.83 -31.50
N THR A 422 1.03 3.59 -30.49
CA THR A 422 2.15 3.18 -29.63
C THR A 422 1.90 1.82 -28.98
N SER A 423 0.77 1.70 -28.28
CA SER A 423 0.41 0.46 -27.57
C SER A 423 0.07 -0.67 -28.54
N PHE A 424 -0.47 -0.33 -29.71
CA PHE A 424 -0.74 -1.32 -30.75
C PHE A 424 0.55 -1.91 -31.34
N LEU A 425 1.54 -1.09 -31.64
CA LEU A 425 2.86 -1.54 -32.11
C LEU A 425 3.57 -2.37 -31.03
N GLN A 426 3.45 -2.00 -29.75
CA GLN A 426 3.98 -2.80 -28.65
C GLN A 426 3.33 -4.18 -28.61
N LEU A 427 2.00 -4.24 -28.73
CA LEU A 427 1.26 -5.50 -28.78
C LEU A 427 1.73 -6.40 -29.94
N LEU A 428 1.95 -5.82 -31.12
CA LEU A 428 2.42 -6.57 -32.29
C LEU A 428 3.87 -7.03 -32.15
N SER A 429 4.74 -6.26 -31.51
CA SER A 429 6.13 -6.66 -31.25
C SER A 429 6.22 -7.89 -30.33
N GLU A 430 5.25 -8.01 -29.40
CA GLU A 430 5.14 -9.14 -28.48
C GLU A 430 4.36 -10.33 -29.05
N ASN A 431 3.46 -10.07 -30.06
CA ASN A 431 2.58 -11.07 -30.66
C ASN A 431 2.60 -10.96 -32.20
N ASN A 432 3.47 -11.71 -32.84
CA ASN A 432 3.66 -11.65 -34.30
C ASN A 432 2.62 -12.43 -35.14
N GLU A 433 1.54 -12.93 -34.56
CA GLU A 433 0.52 -13.71 -35.24
C GLU A 433 -0.76 -12.90 -35.52
N LEU A 434 -0.90 -12.39 -36.75
CA LEU A 434 -2.15 -11.82 -37.24
C LEU A 434 -2.82 -12.73 -38.26
N ARG A 435 -4.14 -12.87 -38.19
CA ARG A 435 -4.93 -13.49 -39.26
C ARG A 435 -5.27 -12.44 -40.31
N PHE A 436 -4.90 -12.67 -41.55
CA PHE A 436 -5.15 -11.75 -42.65
C PHE A 436 -6.46 -12.00 -43.38
N PRO A 437 -7.12 -10.94 -43.91
CA PRO A 437 -6.82 -9.54 -43.68
C PRO A 437 -7.19 -9.11 -42.26
N ALA A 438 -6.32 -8.41 -41.55
CA ALA A 438 -6.61 -7.86 -40.23
C ALA A 438 -7.20 -6.45 -40.34
N LYS A 439 -8.34 -6.22 -39.70
CA LYS A 439 -8.99 -4.91 -39.57
C LYS A 439 -9.22 -4.67 -38.08
N ILE A 440 -8.40 -3.87 -37.47
CA ILE A 440 -8.37 -3.68 -36.02
C ILE A 440 -8.61 -2.22 -35.68
N PHE A 441 -9.38 -1.96 -34.64
CA PHE A 441 -9.53 -0.60 -34.12
C PHE A 441 -9.49 -0.57 -32.60
N GLU A 442 -9.09 0.57 -32.08
CA GLU A 442 -9.18 0.91 -30.64
C GLU A 442 -9.78 2.30 -30.49
N LEU A 443 -10.70 2.45 -29.53
CA LEU A 443 -11.30 3.72 -29.16
C LEU A 443 -11.02 3.97 -27.69
N ASN A 444 -9.98 4.77 -27.39
CA ASN A 444 -9.47 4.92 -26.04
C ASN A 444 -8.70 6.23 -25.86
N ARG A 445 -8.20 6.46 -24.63
CA ARG A 445 -7.48 7.69 -24.24
C ARG A 445 -5.99 7.60 -24.54
N VAL A 446 -5.43 8.76 -24.89
CA VAL A 446 -3.99 9.03 -25.00
C VAL A 446 -3.66 10.26 -24.16
N SER A 447 -2.40 10.38 -23.72
CA SER A 447 -1.98 11.56 -22.97
C SER A 447 -0.56 11.96 -23.32
N TYR A 448 -0.34 13.26 -23.47
CA TYR A 448 0.96 13.84 -23.84
C TYR A 448 1.09 15.26 -23.29
N ILE A 449 2.31 15.81 -23.32
CA ILE A 449 2.55 17.21 -22.98
C ILE A 449 2.64 18.01 -24.27
N LYS A 450 1.95 19.14 -24.32
CA LYS A 450 2.01 20.14 -25.39
C LYS A 450 1.95 21.53 -24.77
N ASN A 451 2.91 22.40 -25.12
CA ASN A 451 3.04 23.76 -24.55
C ASN A 451 3.05 23.75 -23.00
N ASN A 452 3.82 22.85 -22.39
CA ASN A 452 3.94 22.66 -20.93
C ASN A 452 2.62 22.32 -20.22
N LYS A 453 1.62 21.81 -20.94
CA LYS A 453 0.34 21.34 -20.37
C LYS A 453 0.10 19.88 -20.71
N VAL A 454 -0.36 19.13 -19.72
CA VAL A 454 -0.81 17.77 -19.95
C VAL A 454 -2.14 17.83 -20.73
N ILE A 455 -2.16 17.18 -21.87
CA ILE A 455 -3.33 16.99 -22.72
C ILE A 455 -3.78 15.54 -22.57
N GLU A 456 -5.05 15.34 -22.29
CA GLU A 456 -5.72 14.05 -22.36
C GLU A 456 -6.72 14.10 -23.50
N ASP A 457 -6.57 13.20 -24.45
CA ASP A 457 -7.43 13.11 -25.63
C ASP A 457 -8.11 11.74 -25.72
N LEU A 458 -9.19 11.67 -26.45
CA LEU A 458 -9.92 10.45 -26.76
C LEU A 458 -9.79 10.20 -28.26
N ASP A 459 -9.02 9.17 -28.62
CA ASP A 459 -8.68 8.89 -30.01
C ASP A 459 -9.35 7.58 -30.50
N LEU A 460 -9.56 7.52 -31.80
CA LEU A 460 -9.90 6.31 -32.55
C LEU A 460 -8.73 5.93 -33.45
N LEU A 461 -8.10 4.82 -33.19
CA LEU A 461 -7.13 4.17 -34.07
C LEU A 461 -7.87 3.13 -34.94
N TYR A 462 -7.53 3.08 -36.21
CA TYR A 462 -7.83 1.97 -37.12
C TYR A 462 -6.56 1.53 -37.82
N ILE A 463 -6.32 0.22 -37.85
CA ILE A 463 -5.19 -0.40 -38.56
C ILE A 463 -5.73 -1.52 -39.48
N TYR A 464 -5.19 -1.53 -40.69
CA TYR A 464 -5.33 -2.60 -41.66
C TYR A 464 -3.97 -3.23 -41.91
N SER A 465 -3.95 -4.57 -41.94
CA SER A 465 -2.78 -5.35 -42.30
C SER A 465 -3.16 -6.51 -43.21
N ASN A 466 -2.30 -6.76 -44.18
CA ASN A 466 -2.37 -7.88 -45.11
C ASN A 466 -0.96 -8.08 -45.71
N TYR A 467 -0.78 -9.07 -46.60
CA TYR A 467 0.48 -9.28 -47.35
C TYR A 467 0.88 -8.04 -48.15
N GLU A 468 -0.10 -7.33 -48.69
CA GLU A 468 0.08 -6.02 -49.35
C GLU A 468 -0.93 -5.02 -48.76
N VAL A 469 -0.48 -3.77 -48.54
CA VAL A 469 -1.32 -2.68 -48.04
C VAL A 469 -1.12 -1.45 -48.91
N SER A 470 -2.13 -0.60 -48.88
CA SER A 470 -2.05 0.76 -49.42
C SER A 470 -2.90 1.70 -48.58
N VAL A 471 -2.58 2.99 -48.56
CA VAL A 471 -3.37 4.04 -47.86
C VAL A 471 -4.85 3.94 -48.22
N ASN A 472 -5.18 3.51 -49.45
CA ASN A 472 -6.57 3.33 -49.90
C ASN A 472 -7.38 2.32 -49.07
N ASN A 473 -6.71 1.33 -48.44
CA ASN A 473 -7.38 0.37 -47.56
C ASN A 473 -7.96 1.10 -46.33
N SER A 474 -7.17 1.98 -45.72
CA SER A 474 -7.62 2.81 -44.57
C SER A 474 -8.54 3.93 -44.97
N LEU A 475 -8.28 4.57 -46.13
CA LEU A 475 -9.13 5.64 -46.66
C LEU A 475 -10.56 5.18 -46.92
N LYS A 476 -10.79 3.96 -47.41
CA LYS A 476 -12.14 3.40 -47.61
C LYS A 476 -12.92 3.33 -46.30
N VAL A 477 -12.28 2.90 -45.20
CA VAL A 477 -12.89 2.80 -43.87
C VAL A 477 -13.14 4.20 -43.31
N LEU A 478 -12.20 5.11 -43.43
CA LEU A 478 -12.36 6.50 -43.02
C LEU A 478 -13.51 7.17 -43.71
N LYS A 479 -13.60 7.09 -45.06
CA LYS A 479 -14.70 7.63 -45.86
C LYS A 479 -16.05 7.06 -45.42
N ARG A 480 -16.14 5.78 -45.15
CA ARG A 480 -17.37 5.15 -44.67
C ARG A 480 -17.77 5.66 -43.30
N LEU A 481 -16.81 5.73 -42.35
CA LEU A 481 -17.06 6.27 -41.01
C LEU A 481 -17.62 7.71 -41.08
N PHE A 482 -16.96 8.60 -41.81
CA PHE A 482 -17.36 10.00 -41.93
C PHE A 482 -18.70 10.17 -42.63
N LYS A 483 -18.99 9.33 -43.64
CA LYS A 483 -20.32 9.30 -44.31
C LYS A 483 -21.43 8.95 -43.32
N GLU A 484 -21.23 7.95 -42.47
CA GLU A 484 -22.22 7.54 -41.45
C GLU A 484 -22.38 8.61 -40.35
N LEU A 485 -21.31 9.33 -40.01
CA LEU A 485 -21.34 10.45 -39.07
C LEU A 485 -21.88 11.74 -39.70
N LYS A 486 -22.11 11.77 -41.04
CA LYS A 486 -22.55 12.94 -41.83
C LYS A 486 -21.62 14.15 -41.66
N ILE A 487 -20.33 13.91 -41.70
CA ILE A 487 -19.28 14.93 -41.58
C ILE A 487 -18.43 14.88 -42.85
N ASP A 488 -18.20 16.07 -43.43
CA ASP A 488 -17.24 16.23 -44.52
C ASP A 488 -15.82 16.38 -43.95
N PHE A 489 -14.83 15.83 -44.64
CA PHE A 489 -13.43 15.93 -44.28
C PHE A 489 -12.54 16.13 -45.49
N ASP A 490 -11.33 16.62 -45.24
CA ASP A 490 -10.31 16.87 -46.23
C ASP A 490 -9.02 16.17 -45.84
N ILE A 491 -8.17 15.81 -46.81
CA ILE A 491 -6.84 15.26 -46.53
C ILE A 491 -5.81 16.19 -47.13
N ARG A 492 -4.84 16.63 -46.31
CA ARG A 492 -3.76 17.51 -46.74
C ARG A 492 -2.42 16.82 -46.56
N ASN A 493 -1.44 17.24 -47.30
CA ASN A 493 -0.06 16.72 -47.17
C ASN A 493 0.44 16.86 -45.73
N SER A 494 1.11 15.81 -45.23
CA SER A 494 1.71 15.76 -43.91
C SER A 494 3.18 15.29 -44.00
N ASN A 495 3.89 15.36 -42.89
CA ASN A 495 5.27 14.91 -42.78
C ASN A 495 5.52 14.29 -41.39
N HIS A 496 4.75 13.20 -41.07
CA HIS A 496 4.99 12.41 -39.87
C HIS A 496 6.15 11.46 -40.07
N LYS A 497 7.12 11.45 -39.15
CA LYS A 497 8.35 10.63 -39.23
C LYS A 497 8.07 9.13 -39.16
N PHE A 498 6.92 8.73 -38.66
CA PHE A 498 6.53 7.34 -38.51
C PHE A 498 5.70 6.80 -39.68
N LEU A 499 5.46 7.62 -40.69
CA LEU A 499 4.73 7.26 -41.91
C LEU A 499 5.61 7.36 -43.14
N ILE A 500 5.28 6.58 -44.18
CA ILE A 500 6.01 6.60 -45.45
C ILE A 500 5.75 7.93 -46.17
N ASP A 501 6.84 8.62 -46.61
CA ASP A 501 6.72 9.83 -47.39
C ASP A 501 5.95 9.61 -48.72
N GLY A 502 5.09 10.57 -49.07
CA GLY A 502 4.18 10.47 -50.22
C GLY A 502 3.00 9.48 -50.06
N ARG A 503 2.92 8.79 -48.93
CA ARG A 503 1.83 7.85 -48.60
C ARG A 503 1.17 8.17 -47.27
N GLN A 504 1.08 9.47 -46.94
CA GLN A 504 0.55 9.97 -45.68
C GLN A 504 -0.25 11.27 -45.89
N GLY A 505 -1.08 11.62 -44.92
CA GLY A 505 -1.81 12.86 -44.90
C GLY A 505 -2.42 13.17 -43.53
N ASP A 506 -2.65 14.46 -43.29
CA ASP A 506 -3.42 14.96 -42.16
C ASP A 506 -4.89 15.04 -42.51
N ILE A 507 -5.75 14.65 -41.54
CA ILE A 507 -7.18 14.65 -41.69
C ILE A 507 -7.75 15.95 -41.10
N PHE A 508 -8.48 16.71 -41.92
CA PHE A 508 -9.09 17.98 -41.52
C PHE A 508 -10.61 17.93 -41.55
N VAL A 509 -11.23 18.54 -40.54
CA VAL A 509 -12.67 18.83 -40.47
C VAL A 509 -12.80 20.34 -40.21
N ASN A 510 -13.51 21.07 -41.08
CA ASN A 510 -13.67 22.54 -41.00
C ASN A 510 -12.34 23.29 -40.73
N ASN A 511 -11.25 22.90 -41.41
CA ASN A 511 -9.89 23.42 -41.24
C ASN A 511 -9.21 23.11 -39.91
N GLU A 512 -9.78 22.33 -39.02
CA GLU A 512 -9.07 21.81 -37.84
C GLU A 512 -8.46 20.46 -38.18
N ASN A 513 -7.14 20.28 -37.88
CA ASN A 513 -6.48 18.99 -37.97
C ASN A 513 -6.98 18.10 -36.82
N ILE A 514 -7.56 16.96 -37.14
CA ILE A 514 -8.11 16.00 -36.16
C ILE A 514 -7.34 14.70 -36.10
N GLY A 515 -6.32 14.49 -36.93
CA GLY A 515 -5.52 13.27 -36.93
C GLY A 515 -4.78 13.03 -38.22
N TRP A 516 -4.26 11.82 -38.37
CA TRP A 516 -3.42 11.39 -39.48
C TRP A 516 -3.96 10.13 -40.16
N ILE A 517 -3.55 9.90 -41.39
CA ILE A 517 -3.74 8.66 -42.19
C ILE A 517 -2.48 8.34 -42.95
N GLY A 518 -2.07 7.07 -43.03
CA GLY A 518 -0.88 6.69 -43.80
C GLY A 518 -0.49 5.22 -43.69
N GLU A 519 0.59 4.89 -44.36
CA GLU A 519 1.31 3.63 -44.27
C GLU A 519 2.44 3.79 -43.25
N ILE A 520 2.57 2.85 -42.31
CA ILE A 520 3.62 2.91 -41.28
C ILE A 520 4.98 2.63 -41.92
N ASP A 521 6.00 3.43 -41.56
CA ASP A 521 7.36 3.32 -42.09
C ASP A 521 7.96 1.93 -41.81
N PRO A 522 8.45 1.21 -42.85
CA PRO A 522 9.06 -0.12 -42.69
C PRO A 522 10.22 -0.16 -41.70
N ASN A 523 11.00 0.92 -41.59
CA ASN A 523 12.12 0.99 -40.65
C ASN A 523 11.66 0.90 -39.20
N ILE A 524 10.46 1.43 -38.88
CA ILE A 524 9.86 1.30 -37.54
C ILE A 524 9.38 -0.13 -37.31
N LEU A 525 8.72 -0.72 -38.31
CA LEU A 525 8.23 -2.08 -38.21
C LEU A 525 9.38 -3.07 -38.03
N GLU A 526 10.48 -2.91 -38.77
CA GLU A 526 11.68 -3.72 -38.66
C GLU A 526 12.34 -3.59 -37.29
N LYS A 527 12.50 -2.37 -36.75
CA LYS A 527 13.03 -2.13 -35.39
C LYS A 527 12.21 -2.82 -34.30
N LEU A 528 10.92 -2.98 -34.50
CA LEU A 528 10.02 -3.63 -33.58
C LEU A 528 9.82 -5.13 -33.87
N GLY A 529 10.49 -5.70 -34.89
CA GLY A 529 10.37 -7.08 -35.28
C GLY A 529 9.03 -7.45 -35.93
N ILE A 530 8.27 -6.46 -36.42
CA ILE A 530 6.96 -6.65 -37.05
C ILE A 530 7.18 -6.96 -38.53
N LYS A 531 6.71 -8.14 -39.00
CA LYS A 531 7.06 -8.73 -40.30
C LYS A 531 6.11 -8.40 -41.45
N TYR A 532 5.06 -7.62 -41.19
CA TYR A 532 4.03 -7.33 -42.17
C TYR A 532 3.71 -5.84 -42.22
N PRO A 533 3.29 -5.33 -43.41
CA PRO A 533 3.01 -3.92 -43.55
C PRO A 533 1.70 -3.53 -42.89
N LEU A 534 1.64 -2.28 -42.44
CA LEU A 534 0.52 -1.69 -41.76
C LEU A 534 0.10 -0.38 -42.44
N THR A 535 -1.20 -0.17 -42.58
CA THR A 535 -1.77 1.13 -42.92
C THR A 535 -2.90 1.47 -41.95
N GLY A 536 -3.06 2.73 -41.59
CA GLY A 536 -4.06 3.12 -40.61
C GLY A 536 -4.37 4.60 -40.58
N PHE A 537 -5.22 4.96 -39.67
CA PHE A 537 -5.46 6.34 -39.24
C PHE A 537 -5.70 6.39 -37.74
N GLU A 538 -5.36 7.51 -37.13
CA GLU A 538 -5.74 7.85 -35.75
C GLU A 538 -6.34 9.25 -35.74
N ILE A 539 -7.54 9.40 -35.16
CA ILE A 539 -8.29 10.65 -35.13
C ILE A 539 -8.76 10.97 -33.72
N SER A 540 -8.68 12.25 -33.34
CA SER A 540 -9.23 12.75 -32.08
C SER A 540 -10.76 12.76 -32.14
N ILE A 541 -11.37 11.94 -31.32
CA ILE A 541 -12.83 11.92 -31.14
C ILE A 541 -13.30 13.14 -30.36
N LYS A 542 -12.45 13.64 -29.45
CA LYS A 542 -12.74 14.86 -28.69
C LYS A 542 -12.95 16.07 -29.63
N GLU A 543 -12.11 16.21 -30.64
CA GLU A 543 -12.27 17.24 -31.66
C GLU A 543 -13.44 16.93 -32.57
N LEU A 544 -13.62 15.68 -33.00
CA LEU A 544 -14.69 15.25 -33.90
C LEU A 544 -16.10 15.46 -33.32
N ILE A 545 -16.28 15.27 -32.01
CA ILE A 545 -17.55 15.46 -31.29
C ILE A 545 -18.15 16.85 -31.50
N LYS A 546 -17.31 17.87 -31.71
CA LYS A 546 -17.75 19.24 -31.93
C LYS A 546 -18.63 19.38 -33.20
N TYR A 547 -18.43 18.51 -34.19
CA TYR A 547 -19.03 18.55 -35.49
C TYR A 547 -20.19 17.55 -35.68
N ILE A 548 -20.35 16.60 -34.77
CA ILE A 548 -21.46 15.64 -34.85
C ILE A 548 -22.78 16.33 -34.48
N LYS A 549 -23.65 16.49 -35.48
CA LYS A 549 -25.01 17.00 -35.26
C LYS A 549 -25.86 15.93 -34.56
N TYR A 550 -26.46 16.31 -33.43
CA TYR A 550 -27.27 15.41 -32.62
C TYR A 550 -28.69 15.29 -33.19
N ASP A 551 -29.00 14.12 -33.74
CA ASP A 551 -30.30 13.49 -33.78
C ASP A 551 -30.10 11.97 -33.56
N ILE A 552 -29.42 11.61 -32.44
CA ILE A 552 -29.17 10.21 -32.11
C ILE A 552 -29.85 9.85 -30.79
#